data_cd5103fcc199a35950cd89bc07847f98
#
_entry.id   cd5103fcc199a35950cd89bc07847f98
#
_cell.length_a   1.000
_cell.length_b   1.000
_cell.length_c   1.000
_cell.angle_alpha   90.00
_cell.angle_beta   90.00
_cell.angle_gamma   90.00
#
_symmetry.space_group_name_H-M   'P 1'
#
loop_
_entity.id
_entity.type
_entity.pdbx_description
1 polymer ?
#
loop_
_entity_poly.entity_id
_entity_poly.type
_entity_poly.pdbx_seq_one_letter_code
_entity_poly.pdbx_strand_id
1 'polypeptide(L)'
;MNPIKKIFFDFSSAERRWFFIALAVLVISTIAEIALAIKENGVMAPIAGGSYREGFLGQPIAINPIVSNNPTDQEISSVVFSRLFDLLSAYEISPDGRSYNLKLKEGLRWDDGQPLTSDDVIFTIKTVQNPEVRSPFMKSWQGVAAERGSELQIKLGLPLAYVFFLNNIKWLPVIPKHIFGAIPSENFRLSDYNLEPVGSGPYKFKDFTKRKDGFISQYHFVPNENFAGEKPYIKDFYFNFFQNSEDLYQALKRHNVNGFGSATPLSFNLSGIKGVTEEKLPMPDYYAVFFNQNSNPLLKDKNIRAGLVSAIDKKRIVDKVLGGNAAIVNAPGFSSTDSMNGNDSDYNQDEAKQLIMAFKTKNKNEPINITLTVPEV
;
A
#
# COMPACT_ATOMS: atom_id res chain seq x y z
N MET A 1 -14.70 1.79 70.42
CA MET A 1 -15.37 2.68 69.42
C MET A 1 -14.30 3.49 68.73
N ASN A 2 -14.26 3.46 67.43
CA ASN A 2 -13.21 4.12 66.60
C ASN A 2 -13.21 5.65 66.92
N PRO A 3 -12.08 6.29 67.27
CA PRO A 3 -12.03 7.69 67.70
C PRO A 3 -12.68 8.67 66.68
N ILE A 4 -12.58 8.35 65.41
CA ILE A 4 -13.21 9.11 64.33
C ILE A 4 -14.76 9.10 64.40
N LYS A 5 -15.37 7.95 64.80
CA LYS A 5 -16.83 7.88 64.99
C LYS A 5 -17.30 8.72 66.18
N LYS A 6 -16.50 8.86 67.24
CA LYS A 6 -16.84 9.65 68.43
C LYS A 6 -16.89 11.15 68.12
N ILE A 7 -15.89 11.66 67.35
CA ILE A 7 -15.82 13.06 66.90
C ILE A 7 -17.02 13.42 65.98
N PHE A 8 -17.44 12.48 65.13
CA PHE A 8 -18.55 12.70 64.18
C PHE A 8 -19.94 12.77 64.86
N PHE A 9 -20.09 12.09 66.03
CA PHE A 9 -21.33 12.11 66.80
C PHE A 9 -21.50 13.40 67.62
N ASP A 10 -20.40 14.09 67.98
CA ASP A 10 -20.38 15.31 68.77
C ASP A 10 -20.62 16.58 67.93
N PHE A 11 -20.67 16.48 66.59
CA PHE A 11 -20.94 17.61 65.73
C PHE A 11 -22.42 18.03 65.77
N SER A 12 -22.66 19.34 65.93
CA SER A 12 -23.97 19.94 65.72
C SER A 12 -24.45 19.75 64.26
N SER A 13 -25.75 19.91 64.03
CA SER A 13 -26.30 19.76 62.66
C SER A 13 -25.73 20.79 61.65
N ALA A 14 -25.25 21.94 62.10
CA ALA A 14 -24.56 22.95 61.30
C ALA A 14 -23.15 22.53 60.94
N GLU A 15 -22.37 22.02 61.90
CA GLU A 15 -21.00 21.55 61.70
C GLU A 15 -20.94 20.36 60.75
N ARG A 16 -21.88 19.43 60.84
CA ARG A 16 -21.99 18.32 59.89
C ARG A 16 -22.23 18.81 58.45
N ARG A 17 -23.10 19.81 58.27
CA ARG A 17 -23.33 20.39 56.94
C ARG A 17 -22.04 21.04 56.37
N TRP A 18 -21.37 21.85 57.21
CA TRP A 18 -20.12 22.48 56.79
C TRP A 18 -19.00 21.45 56.53
N PHE A 19 -18.94 20.39 57.28
CA PHE A 19 -18.01 19.30 57.03
C PHE A 19 -18.23 18.61 55.70
N PHE A 20 -19.49 18.28 55.36
CA PHE A 20 -19.81 17.67 54.09
C PHE A 20 -19.62 18.63 52.90
N ILE A 21 -19.86 19.92 53.10
CA ILE A 21 -19.59 20.94 52.09
C ILE A 21 -18.07 21.03 51.83
N ALA A 22 -17.29 21.12 52.90
CA ALA A 22 -15.82 21.16 52.79
C ALA A 22 -15.25 19.88 52.15
N LEU A 23 -15.80 18.71 52.53
CA LEU A 23 -15.40 17.44 51.92
C LEU A 23 -15.77 17.38 50.42
N ALA A 24 -16.97 17.85 50.06
CA ALA A 24 -17.37 17.91 48.66
C ALA A 24 -16.47 18.86 47.85
N VAL A 25 -16.15 20.03 48.39
CA VAL A 25 -15.20 20.98 47.74
C VAL A 25 -13.82 20.35 47.58
N LEU A 26 -13.32 19.66 48.62
CA LEU A 26 -12.04 18.96 48.55
C LEU A 26 -12.04 17.88 47.44
N VAL A 27 -13.07 17.05 47.37
CA VAL A 27 -13.19 16.02 46.37
C VAL A 27 -13.28 16.63 44.93
N ILE A 28 -14.08 17.69 44.78
CA ILE A 28 -14.20 18.37 43.49
C ILE A 28 -12.90 19.01 43.05
N SER A 29 -12.18 19.70 43.97
CA SER A 29 -10.89 20.32 43.64
C SER A 29 -9.84 19.27 43.30
N THR A 30 -9.78 18.14 44.04
CA THR A 30 -8.85 17.05 43.74
C THR A 30 -9.14 16.42 42.35
N ILE A 31 -10.43 16.22 42.01
CA ILE A 31 -10.82 15.73 40.66
C ILE A 31 -10.41 16.74 39.59
N ALA A 32 -10.62 18.04 39.85
CA ALA A 32 -10.24 19.09 38.91
C ALA A 32 -8.72 19.17 38.73
N GLU A 33 -7.93 19.06 39.78
CA GLU A 33 -6.46 19.01 39.69
C GLU A 33 -5.96 17.78 38.93
N ILE A 34 -6.53 16.61 39.17
CA ILE A 34 -6.21 15.39 38.41
C ILE A 34 -6.57 15.55 36.92
N ALA A 35 -7.73 16.12 36.63
CA ALA A 35 -8.16 16.36 35.25
C ALA A 35 -7.24 17.37 34.53
N LEU A 36 -6.80 18.43 35.23
CA LEU A 36 -5.84 19.38 34.67
C LEU A 36 -4.46 18.76 34.48
N ALA A 37 -3.96 17.98 35.45
CA ALA A 37 -2.69 17.28 35.34
C ALA A 37 -2.68 16.27 34.17
N ILE A 38 -3.79 15.54 33.93
CA ILE A 38 -3.97 14.66 32.77
C ILE A 38 -3.97 15.45 31.48
N LYS A 39 -4.65 16.61 31.46
CA LYS A 39 -4.72 17.46 30.27
C LYS A 39 -3.36 18.05 29.88
N GLU A 40 -2.55 18.47 30.88
CA GLU A 40 -1.26 19.12 30.64
C GLU A 40 -0.11 18.13 30.39
N ASN A 41 -0.13 16.98 31.06
CA ASN A 41 0.97 16.01 31.00
C ASN A 41 0.56 14.69 30.33
N GLY A 42 -0.70 14.52 29.95
CA GLY A 42 -1.19 13.31 29.32
C GLY A 42 -0.66 13.20 27.90
N VAL A 43 0.08 12.13 27.60
CA VAL A 43 0.45 11.75 26.24
C VAL A 43 -0.66 10.84 25.69
N MET A 44 -1.24 11.24 24.56
CA MET A 44 -2.19 10.36 23.87
C MET A 44 -1.45 9.14 23.32
N ALA A 45 -1.65 7.99 23.93
CA ALA A 45 -1.15 6.71 23.43
C ALA A 45 -2.24 5.96 22.71
N PRO A 46 -1.93 5.31 21.55
CA PRO A 46 -2.90 4.48 20.86
C PRO A 46 -3.28 3.28 21.74
N ILE A 47 -4.57 2.99 21.84
CA ILE A 47 -5.11 1.85 22.59
C ILE A 47 -5.66 0.84 21.58
N ALA A 48 -5.34 -0.44 21.80
CA ALA A 48 -5.87 -1.52 20.96
C ALA A 48 -7.41 -1.62 21.11
N GLY A 49 -8.12 -1.64 20.00
CA GLY A 49 -9.57 -1.75 19.97
C GLY A 49 -10.20 -1.03 18.79
N GLY A 50 -11.51 -0.86 18.85
CA GLY A 50 -12.27 -0.14 17.84
C GLY A 50 -12.36 -0.85 16.48
N SER A 51 -13.02 -0.20 15.55
CA SER A 51 -13.19 -0.67 14.17
C SER A 51 -12.81 0.42 13.17
N TYR A 52 -12.26 0.00 12.05
CA TYR A 52 -11.97 0.87 10.90
C TYR A 52 -12.61 0.30 9.64
N ARG A 53 -13.18 1.15 8.81
CA ARG A 53 -13.87 0.79 7.57
C ARG A 53 -13.27 1.57 6.42
N GLU A 54 -12.56 0.85 5.54
CA GLU A 54 -12.01 1.40 4.30
C GLU A 54 -12.99 1.19 3.15
N GLY A 55 -13.20 2.20 2.33
CA GLY A 55 -14.07 2.15 1.16
C GLY A 55 -13.30 1.88 -0.13
N PHE A 56 -13.80 1.01 -1.00
CA PHE A 56 -13.21 0.69 -2.30
C PHE A 56 -14.25 0.73 -3.41
N LEU A 57 -13.84 1.21 -4.59
CA LEU A 57 -14.60 1.03 -5.83
C LEU A 57 -14.29 -0.34 -6.45
N GLY A 58 -15.32 -1.07 -6.83
CA GLY A 58 -15.20 -2.46 -7.30
C GLY A 58 -15.32 -3.48 -6.17
N GLN A 59 -14.91 -4.71 -6.43
CA GLN A 59 -14.89 -5.81 -5.46
C GLN A 59 -13.63 -6.65 -5.66
N PRO A 60 -13.21 -7.44 -4.66
CA PRO A 60 -12.10 -8.36 -4.82
C PRO A 60 -12.45 -9.47 -5.82
N ILE A 61 -11.43 -9.89 -6.56
CA ILE A 61 -11.51 -10.99 -7.54
C ILE A 61 -10.66 -12.16 -7.06
N ALA A 62 -9.43 -11.88 -6.65
CA ALA A 62 -8.49 -12.89 -6.19
C ALA A 62 -7.47 -12.27 -5.23
N ILE A 63 -7.70 -12.47 -3.92
CA ILE A 63 -6.78 -11.99 -2.86
C ILE A 63 -5.60 -12.96 -2.78
N ASN A 64 -4.88 -13.09 -3.88
CA ASN A 64 -3.63 -13.85 -3.95
C ASN A 64 -2.58 -12.96 -4.59
N PRO A 65 -1.57 -12.51 -3.81
CA PRO A 65 -0.67 -11.44 -4.23
C PRO A 65 0.20 -11.81 -5.42
N ILE A 66 0.41 -13.11 -5.69
CA ILE A 66 1.25 -13.54 -6.83
C ILE A 66 0.48 -13.71 -8.13
N VAL A 67 -0.86 -13.62 -8.14
CA VAL A 67 -1.69 -13.74 -9.36
C VAL A 67 -2.53 -12.50 -9.63
N SER A 68 -2.74 -11.64 -8.64
CA SER A 68 -3.60 -10.47 -8.78
C SER A 68 -2.90 -9.29 -9.45
N ASN A 69 -3.60 -8.65 -10.39
CA ASN A 69 -3.24 -7.36 -10.98
C ASN A 69 -4.26 -6.25 -10.64
N ASN A 70 -5.30 -6.59 -9.89
CA ASN A 70 -6.35 -5.65 -9.49
C ASN A 70 -5.86 -4.84 -8.27
N PRO A 71 -5.93 -3.50 -8.28
CA PRO A 71 -5.54 -2.67 -7.13
C PRO A 71 -6.26 -3.03 -5.83
N THR A 72 -7.57 -3.30 -5.88
CA THR A 72 -8.35 -3.70 -4.69
C THR A 72 -7.80 -4.98 -4.06
N ASP A 73 -7.48 -6.00 -4.87
CA ASP A 73 -6.90 -7.25 -4.37
C ASP A 73 -5.50 -7.04 -3.78
N GLN A 74 -4.71 -6.14 -4.39
CA GLN A 74 -3.36 -5.82 -3.90
C GLN A 74 -3.41 -5.11 -2.53
N GLU A 75 -4.33 -4.17 -2.35
CA GLU A 75 -4.54 -3.50 -1.06
C GLU A 75 -4.93 -4.49 0.03
N ILE A 76 -5.89 -5.38 -0.24
CA ILE A 76 -6.27 -6.42 0.71
C ILE A 76 -5.09 -7.37 0.98
N SER A 77 -4.39 -7.80 -0.07
CA SER A 77 -3.23 -8.69 0.05
C SER A 77 -2.13 -8.07 0.90
N SER A 78 -1.96 -6.75 0.87
CA SER A 78 -0.92 -6.04 1.64
C SER A 78 -1.10 -6.15 3.16
N VAL A 79 -2.32 -6.33 3.64
CA VAL A 79 -2.61 -6.50 5.08
C VAL A 79 -2.66 -7.97 5.50
N VAL A 80 -2.83 -8.90 4.54
CA VAL A 80 -2.95 -10.34 4.81
C VAL A 80 -1.63 -11.08 4.65
N PHE A 81 -0.80 -10.71 3.67
CA PHE A 81 0.44 -11.43 3.36
C PHE A 81 1.67 -10.61 3.72
N SER A 82 2.63 -11.24 4.40
CA SER A 82 3.95 -10.65 4.64
C SER A 82 4.80 -10.69 3.38
N ARG A 83 5.63 -9.68 3.20
CA ARG A 83 6.67 -9.66 2.17
C ARG A 83 7.89 -10.42 2.65
N LEU A 84 8.64 -11.02 1.74
CA LEU A 84 9.81 -11.84 2.07
C LEU A 84 10.80 -11.08 2.96
N PHE A 85 11.06 -9.82 2.67
CA PHE A 85 11.99 -9.01 3.47
C PHE A 85 11.56 -8.85 4.93
N ASP A 86 10.27 -8.72 5.21
CA ASP A 86 9.73 -8.56 6.56
C ASP A 86 9.86 -9.83 7.40
N LEU A 87 10.02 -10.98 6.74
CA LEU A 87 10.21 -12.30 7.36
C LEU A 87 11.69 -12.60 7.68
N LEU A 88 12.64 -11.78 7.16
CA LEU A 88 14.07 -12.03 7.35
C LEU A 88 14.55 -11.52 8.72
N SER A 89 15.42 -12.34 9.35
CA SER A 89 16.25 -11.92 10.48
C SER A 89 17.62 -11.40 10.02
N ALA A 90 18.15 -11.90 8.90
CA ALA A 90 19.42 -11.48 8.31
C ALA A 90 19.46 -11.84 6.82
N TYR A 91 20.35 -11.17 6.10
CA TYR A 91 20.71 -11.54 4.74
C TYR A 91 22.17 -11.19 4.45
N GLU A 92 22.79 -11.94 3.56
CA GLU A 92 24.16 -11.73 3.07
C GLU A 92 24.18 -11.75 1.55
N ILE A 93 24.97 -10.88 0.95
CA ILE A 93 25.16 -10.79 -0.50
C ILE A 93 26.61 -11.13 -0.80
N SER A 94 26.85 -12.03 -1.76
CA SER A 94 28.21 -12.37 -2.20
C SER A 94 28.90 -11.15 -2.84
N PRO A 95 30.24 -11.07 -2.80
CA PRO A 95 30.99 -9.95 -3.38
C PRO A 95 30.74 -9.72 -4.88
N ASP A 96 30.38 -10.78 -5.62
CA ASP A 96 30.04 -10.73 -7.04
C ASP A 96 28.57 -10.31 -7.30
N GLY A 97 27.77 -10.11 -6.24
CA GLY A 97 26.37 -9.72 -6.32
C GLY A 97 25.43 -10.76 -6.91
N ARG A 98 25.86 -12.02 -7.04
CA ARG A 98 25.08 -13.10 -7.67
C ARG A 98 24.43 -14.05 -6.70
N SER A 99 24.89 -14.12 -5.46
CA SER A 99 24.34 -15.02 -4.44
C SER A 99 23.81 -14.24 -3.26
N TYR A 100 22.64 -14.64 -2.77
CA TYR A 100 21.98 -14.07 -1.59
C TYR A 100 21.68 -15.22 -0.62
N ASN A 101 22.23 -15.15 0.59
CA ASN A 101 21.90 -16.05 1.68
C ASN A 101 20.88 -15.32 2.57
N LEU A 102 19.67 -15.84 2.64
CA LEU A 102 18.58 -15.27 3.42
C LEU A 102 18.32 -16.14 4.64
N LYS A 103 18.15 -15.52 5.82
CA LYS A 103 17.78 -16.21 7.05
C LYS A 103 16.43 -15.68 7.53
N LEU A 104 15.45 -16.56 7.66
CA LEU A 104 14.15 -16.26 8.23
C LEU A 104 14.22 -16.03 9.75
N LYS A 105 13.28 -15.29 10.29
CA LYS A 105 13.03 -15.20 11.74
C LYS A 105 12.60 -16.56 12.27
N GLU A 106 12.86 -16.82 13.53
CA GLU A 106 12.39 -18.03 14.21
C GLU A 106 10.91 -17.91 14.59
N GLY A 107 10.22 -19.04 14.63
CA GLY A 107 8.84 -19.12 15.09
C GLY A 107 7.79 -18.52 14.16
N LEU A 108 8.13 -18.23 12.89
CA LEU A 108 7.16 -17.75 11.90
C LEU A 108 6.01 -18.74 11.70
N ARG A 109 4.78 -18.22 11.63
CA ARG A 109 3.58 -19.02 11.39
C ARG A 109 2.62 -18.30 10.45
N TRP A 110 1.86 -19.09 9.74
CA TRP A 110 0.66 -18.66 9.05
C TRP A 110 -0.47 -18.39 10.06
N ASP A 111 -1.51 -17.70 9.66
CA ASP A 111 -2.64 -17.35 10.55
C ASP A 111 -3.50 -18.56 10.95
N ASP A 112 -3.41 -19.66 10.20
CA ASP A 112 -3.98 -20.98 10.55
C ASP A 112 -3.13 -21.79 11.53
N GLY A 113 -1.95 -21.25 11.93
CA GLY A 113 -1.03 -21.85 12.88
C GLY A 113 0.03 -22.76 12.29
N GLN A 114 0.00 -23.06 10.99
CA GLN A 114 1.05 -23.84 10.32
C GLN A 114 2.39 -23.07 10.32
N PRO A 115 3.54 -23.78 10.43
CA PRO A 115 4.84 -23.13 10.39
C PRO A 115 5.11 -22.52 9.00
N LEU A 116 5.67 -21.29 8.98
CA LEU A 116 6.19 -20.66 7.77
C LEU A 116 7.70 -20.89 7.71
N THR A 117 8.16 -21.54 6.63
CA THR A 117 9.55 -22.00 6.47
C THR A 117 10.14 -21.56 5.15
N SER A 118 11.43 -21.92 4.94
CA SER A 118 12.12 -21.74 3.66
C SER A 118 11.41 -22.43 2.49
N ASP A 119 10.66 -23.50 2.76
CA ASP A 119 9.91 -24.23 1.73
C ASP A 119 8.78 -23.38 1.13
N ASP A 120 8.12 -22.52 1.93
CA ASP A 120 7.09 -21.60 1.44
C ASP A 120 7.70 -20.53 0.52
N VAL A 121 8.85 -20.00 0.90
CA VAL A 121 9.59 -19.01 0.09
C VAL A 121 10.03 -19.61 -1.24
N ILE A 122 10.64 -20.80 -1.22
CA ILE A 122 11.09 -21.49 -2.42
C ILE A 122 9.90 -21.84 -3.31
N PHE A 123 8.81 -22.32 -2.72
CA PHE A 123 7.56 -22.58 -3.43
C PHE A 123 7.03 -21.31 -4.10
N THR A 124 6.97 -20.19 -3.39
CA THR A 124 6.53 -18.90 -3.93
C THR A 124 7.38 -18.49 -5.13
N ILE A 125 8.72 -18.54 -5.01
CA ILE A 125 9.65 -18.17 -6.09
C ILE A 125 9.44 -19.07 -7.33
N LYS A 126 9.32 -20.37 -7.15
CA LYS A 126 9.04 -21.30 -8.25
C LYS A 126 7.69 -21.04 -8.91
N THR A 127 6.68 -20.73 -8.09
CA THR A 127 5.32 -20.44 -8.58
C THR A 127 5.28 -19.15 -9.40
N VAL A 128 5.93 -18.07 -8.97
CA VAL A 128 5.95 -16.82 -9.74
C VAL A 128 6.74 -16.94 -11.05
N GLN A 129 7.67 -17.89 -11.15
CA GLN A 129 8.44 -18.18 -12.37
C GLN A 129 7.66 -19.04 -13.37
N ASN A 130 6.58 -19.70 -12.94
CA ASN A 130 5.78 -20.53 -13.83
C ASN A 130 4.92 -19.67 -14.77
N PRO A 131 5.07 -19.78 -16.12
CA PRO A 131 4.30 -18.98 -17.07
C PRO A 131 2.79 -19.20 -17.00
N GLU A 132 2.32 -20.36 -16.57
CA GLU A 132 0.88 -20.68 -16.45
C GLU A 132 0.20 -19.87 -15.34
N VAL A 133 0.94 -19.51 -14.27
CA VAL A 133 0.45 -18.67 -13.18
C VAL A 133 0.22 -17.22 -13.63
N ARG A 134 0.97 -16.76 -14.65
CA ARG A 134 0.93 -15.38 -15.17
C ARG A 134 1.14 -14.34 -14.06
N SER A 135 2.14 -14.59 -13.21
CA SER A 135 2.44 -13.71 -12.09
C SER A 135 2.98 -12.36 -12.54
N PRO A 136 2.59 -11.23 -11.92
CA PRO A 136 3.19 -9.93 -12.18
C PRO A 136 4.68 -9.89 -11.80
N PHE A 137 5.14 -10.79 -10.92
CA PHE A 137 6.53 -10.90 -10.48
C PHE A 137 7.41 -11.74 -11.42
N MET A 138 6.83 -12.44 -12.41
CA MET A 138 7.56 -13.40 -13.25
C MET A 138 8.84 -12.80 -13.86
N LYS A 139 8.75 -11.63 -14.48
CA LYS A 139 9.90 -10.99 -15.13
C LYS A 139 11.05 -10.66 -14.16
N SER A 140 10.72 -10.24 -12.95
CA SER A 140 11.70 -9.85 -11.93
C SER A 140 12.39 -11.04 -11.26
N TRP A 141 11.78 -12.23 -11.36
CA TRP A 141 12.28 -13.45 -10.73
C TRP A 141 12.72 -14.53 -11.72
N GLN A 142 12.57 -14.29 -13.03
CA GLN A 142 12.93 -15.26 -14.04
C GLN A 142 14.43 -15.64 -13.97
N GLY A 143 14.70 -16.95 -13.94
CA GLY A 143 16.07 -17.49 -13.89
C GLY A 143 16.75 -17.42 -12.52
N VAL A 144 16.09 -16.90 -11.48
CA VAL A 144 16.62 -16.96 -10.12
C VAL A 144 16.51 -18.38 -9.58
N ALA A 145 17.64 -18.98 -9.22
CA ALA A 145 17.68 -20.26 -8.52
C ALA A 145 17.35 -20.04 -7.04
N ALA A 146 16.48 -20.87 -6.46
CA ALA A 146 16.17 -20.86 -5.04
C ALA A 146 16.37 -22.25 -4.45
N GLU A 147 17.31 -22.37 -3.51
CA GLU A 147 17.71 -23.60 -2.88
C GLU A 147 17.50 -23.55 -1.36
N ARG A 148 17.14 -24.69 -0.79
CA ARG A 148 16.98 -24.83 0.65
C ARG A 148 18.34 -25.03 1.32
N GLY A 149 18.74 -24.10 2.18
CA GLY A 149 19.90 -24.28 3.05
C GLY A 149 19.54 -25.06 4.33
N SER A 150 18.42 -24.66 4.95
CA SER A 150 17.81 -25.33 6.11
C SER A 150 16.34 -24.93 6.19
N GLU A 151 15.65 -25.29 7.27
CA GLU A 151 14.25 -24.87 7.50
C GLU A 151 14.08 -23.34 7.52
N LEU A 152 15.10 -22.60 7.97
CA LEU A 152 15.10 -21.15 8.07
C LEU A 152 16.08 -20.46 7.10
N GLN A 153 16.76 -21.20 6.23
CA GLN A 153 17.77 -20.63 5.35
C GLN A 153 17.48 -20.92 3.90
N ILE A 154 17.56 -19.87 3.08
CA ILE A 154 17.36 -19.92 1.64
C ILE A 154 18.61 -19.35 0.97
N LYS A 155 19.10 -20.03 -0.06
CA LYS A 155 20.15 -19.52 -0.93
C LYS A 155 19.53 -19.18 -2.29
N LEU A 156 19.71 -17.93 -2.72
CA LEU A 156 19.32 -17.48 -4.05
C LEU A 156 20.55 -17.32 -4.93
N GLY A 157 20.45 -17.80 -6.18
CA GLY A 157 21.46 -17.62 -7.20
C GLY A 157 20.88 -16.85 -8.39
N LEU A 158 21.55 -15.77 -8.80
CA LEU A 158 21.15 -14.96 -9.93
C LEU A 158 21.97 -15.33 -11.18
N PRO A 159 21.34 -15.38 -12.37
CA PRO A 159 22.07 -15.62 -13.61
C PRO A 159 23.07 -14.50 -13.93
N LEU A 160 22.73 -13.26 -13.56
CA LEU A 160 23.55 -12.06 -13.70
C LEU A 160 23.46 -11.21 -12.44
N ALA A 161 24.55 -10.53 -12.07
CA ALA A 161 24.52 -9.57 -10.97
C ALA A 161 23.54 -8.43 -11.29
N TYR A 162 22.65 -8.13 -10.35
CA TYR A 162 21.66 -7.07 -10.46
C TYR A 162 21.60 -6.25 -9.18
N VAL A 163 22.12 -5.03 -9.22
CA VAL A 163 22.28 -4.16 -8.04
C VAL A 163 20.95 -3.90 -7.31
N PHE A 164 19.85 -3.85 -8.04
CA PHE A 164 18.53 -3.59 -7.46
C PHE A 164 17.76 -4.85 -7.07
N PHE A 165 18.37 -6.03 -7.11
CA PHE A 165 17.65 -7.28 -6.79
C PHE A 165 17.11 -7.33 -5.37
N LEU A 166 17.76 -6.62 -4.43
CA LEU A 166 17.23 -6.48 -3.08
C LEU A 166 15.81 -5.87 -3.06
N ASN A 167 15.48 -5.01 -4.01
CA ASN A 167 14.11 -4.48 -4.13
C ASN A 167 13.12 -5.57 -4.53
N ASN A 168 13.52 -6.53 -5.38
CA ASN A 168 12.66 -7.67 -5.70
C ASN A 168 12.37 -8.51 -4.45
N ILE A 169 13.37 -8.72 -3.59
CA ILE A 169 13.20 -9.41 -2.30
C ILE A 169 12.25 -8.62 -1.38
N LYS A 170 12.39 -7.29 -1.32
CA LYS A 170 11.54 -6.41 -0.49
C LYS A 170 10.07 -6.45 -0.87
N TRP A 171 9.77 -6.68 -2.14
CA TRP A 171 8.40 -6.59 -2.65
C TRP A 171 7.75 -7.94 -2.93
N LEU A 172 8.47 -9.06 -2.81
CA LEU A 172 7.88 -10.38 -3.03
C LEU A 172 6.99 -10.78 -1.84
N PRO A 173 5.67 -10.91 -2.02
CA PRO A 173 4.81 -11.50 -1.00
C PRO A 173 5.02 -13.03 -0.98
N VAL A 174 4.94 -13.64 0.20
CA VAL A 174 5.08 -15.10 0.36
C VAL A 174 3.70 -15.72 0.51
N ILE A 175 3.46 -16.86 -0.17
CA ILE A 175 2.20 -17.62 -0.12
C ILE A 175 2.40 -18.99 0.53
N PRO A 176 1.37 -19.56 1.19
CA PRO A 176 1.46 -20.83 1.91
C PRO A 176 1.53 -22.03 0.96
N LYS A 177 2.65 -22.77 1.04
CA LYS A 177 2.86 -24.00 0.26
C LYS A 177 1.85 -25.08 0.63
N HIS A 178 1.48 -25.20 1.90
CA HIS A 178 0.55 -26.23 2.36
C HIS A 178 -0.87 -26.06 1.78
N ILE A 179 -1.24 -24.83 1.38
CA ILE A 179 -2.51 -24.53 0.71
C ILE A 179 -2.39 -24.68 -0.81
N PHE A 180 -1.40 -24.02 -1.40
CA PHE A 180 -1.31 -23.89 -2.86
C PHE A 180 -0.46 -24.97 -3.52
N GLY A 181 0.34 -25.72 -2.76
CA GLY A 181 1.30 -26.69 -3.30
C GLY A 181 0.68 -27.90 -4.02
N ALA A 182 -0.55 -28.24 -3.70
CA ALA A 182 -1.30 -29.32 -4.37
C ALA A 182 -2.20 -28.84 -5.52
N ILE A 183 -2.31 -27.50 -5.72
CA ILE A 183 -3.17 -26.93 -6.75
C ILE A 183 -2.39 -26.83 -8.06
N PRO A 184 -2.86 -27.42 -9.18
CA PRO A 184 -2.24 -27.23 -10.48
C PRO A 184 -2.14 -25.75 -10.85
N SER A 185 -1.06 -25.33 -11.51
CA SER A 185 -0.76 -23.93 -11.82
C SER A 185 -1.86 -23.24 -12.63
N GLU A 186 -2.48 -23.95 -13.55
CA GLU A 186 -3.60 -23.48 -14.36
C GLU A 186 -4.85 -23.18 -13.53
N ASN A 187 -5.00 -23.82 -12.36
CA ASN A 187 -6.16 -23.67 -11.46
C ASN A 187 -5.91 -22.68 -10.33
N PHE A 188 -4.73 -22.07 -10.24
CA PHE A 188 -4.39 -21.12 -9.17
C PHE A 188 -5.42 -20.00 -9.02
N ARG A 189 -5.91 -19.46 -10.15
CA ARG A 189 -6.91 -18.38 -10.16
C ARG A 189 -8.31 -18.81 -9.76
N LEU A 190 -8.60 -20.11 -9.77
CA LEU A 190 -9.91 -20.69 -9.46
C LEU A 190 -10.02 -21.21 -8.01
N SER A 191 -8.96 -21.11 -7.24
CA SER A 191 -8.93 -21.57 -5.85
C SER A 191 -9.84 -20.73 -4.96
N ASP A 192 -10.63 -21.36 -4.11
CA ASP A 192 -11.48 -20.71 -3.11
C ASP A 192 -10.65 -19.90 -2.10
N TYR A 193 -9.41 -20.32 -1.84
CA TYR A 193 -8.47 -19.57 -1.00
C TYR A 193 -8.10 -18.20 -1.54
N ASN A 194 -8.43 -17.88 -2.80
CA ASN A 194 -8.31 -16.53 -3.33
C ASN A 194 -9.37 -15.57 -2.79
N LEU A 195 -10.45 -16.08 -2.20
CA LEU A 195 -11.48 -15.27 -1.54
C LEU A 195 -11.44 -15.43 0.00
N GLU A 196 -10.86 -16.51 0.50
CA GLU A 196 -10.67 -16.79 1.93
C GLU A 196 -9.16 -16.97 2.22
N PRO A 197 -8.38 -15.89 2.14
CA PRO A 197 -6.93 -15.99 2.15
C PRO A 197 -6.41 -16.39 3.53
N VAL A 198 -5.40 -17.29 3.52
CA VAL A 198 -4.55 -17.62 4.67
C VAL A 198 -3.22 -16.93 4.47
N GLY A 199 -2.85 -16.06 5.41
CA GLY A 199 -1.67 -15.23 5.30
C GLY A 199 -0.77 -15.22 6.53
N SER A 200 0.30 -14.45 6.45
CA SER A 200 1.25 -14.25 7.56
C SER A 200 1.36 -12.77 7.96
N GLY A 201 0.53 -11.92 7.39
CA GLY A 201 0.51 -10.47 7.63
C GLY A 201 -0.16 -10.07 8.95
N PRO A 202 -0.28 -8.75 9.19
CA PRO A 202 -0.84 -8.22 10.44
C PRO A 202 -2.31 -8.57 10.68
N TYR A 203 -3.08 -8.79 9.63
CA TYR A 203 -4.49 -9.16 9.73
C TYR A 203 -4.76 -10.52 9.09
N LYS A 204 -5.70 -11.26 9.64
CA LYS A 204 -6.25 -12.50 9.09
C LYS A 204 -7.70 -12.32 8.67
N PHE A 205 -8.07 -13.02 7.62
CA PHE A 205 -9.44 -13.11 7.14
C PHE A 205 -10.34 -13.71 8.23
N LYS A 206 -11.52 -13.12 8.40
CA LYS A 206 -12.54 -13.65 9.31
C LYS A 206 -13.80 -14.10 8.58
N ASP A 207 -14.40 -13.20 7.82
CA ASP A 207 -15.59 -13.46 7.02
C ASP A 207 -15.77 -12.38 5.93
N PHE A 208 -16.72 -12.63 5.03
CA PHE A 208 -17.18 -11.62 4.07
C PHE A 208 -18.71 -11.62 3.93
N THR A 209 -19.24 -10.48 3.53
CA THR A 209 -20.66 -10.33 3.22
C THR A 209 -20.86 -10.28 1.71
N LYS A 210 -21.71 -11.19 1.20
CA LYS A 210 -22.08 -11.29 -0.21
C LYS A 210 -23.55 -10.94 -0.40
N ARG A 211 -23.85 -10.08 -1.36
CA ARG A 211 -25.22 -9.73 -1.73
C ARG A 211 -25.89 -10.85 -2.55
N LYS A 212 -27.21 -10.78 -2.72
CA LYS A 212 -27.97 -11.78 -3.49
C LYS A 212 -27.58 -11.82 -4.98
N ASP A 213 -27.07 -10.70 -5.52
CA ASP A 213 -26.57 -10.59 -6.89
C ASP A 213 -25.16 -11.15 -7.07
N GLY A 214 -24.55 -11.66 -6.01
CA GLY A 214 -23.20 -12.22 -6.03
C GLY A 214 -22.10 -11.20 -5.69
N PHE A 215 -22.42 -9.90 -5.60
CA PHE A 215 -21.45 -8.88 -5.26
C PHE A 215 -20.96 -9.00 -3.81
N ILE A 216 -19.65 -9.04 -3.62
CA ILE A 216 -19.03 -9.00 -2.30
C ILE A 216 -19.02 -7.55 -1.83
N SER A 217 -19.80 -7.24 -0.80
CA SER A 217 -19.98 -5.87 -0.30
C SER A 217 -19.07 -5.51 0.85
N GLN A 218 -18.53 -6.51 1.58
CA GLN A 218 -17.64 -6.26 2.71
C GLN A 218 -16.75 -7.47 2.99
N TYR A 219 -15.50 -7.21 3.34
CA TYR A 219 -14.60 -8.14 4.01
C TYR A 219 -14.34 -7.68 5.43
N HIS A 220 -14.22 -8.64 6.34
CA HIS A 220 -13.89 -8.44 7.74
C HIS A 220 -12.58 -9.14 8.07
N PHE A 221 -11.65 -8.38 8.61
CA PHE A 221 -10.36 -8.85 9.08
C PHE A 221 -10.18 -8.56 10.56
N VAL A 222 -9.46 -9.44 11.24
CA VAL A 222 -9.08 -9.30 12.65
C VAL A 222 -7.56 -9.44 12.80
N PRO A 223 -6.95 -8.92 13.87
CA PRO A 223 -5.53 -9.07 14.11
C PRO A 223 -5.07 -10.53 14.03
N ASN A 224 -3.99 -10.78 13.33
CA ASN A 224 -3.35 -12.08 13.28
C ASN A 224 -2.49 -12.27 14.54
N GLU A 225 -2.84 -13.23 15.37
CA GLU A 225 -2.11 -13.53 16.61
C GLU A 225 -0.70 -14.08 16.35
N ASN A 226 -0.51 -14.70 15.16
CA ASN A 226 0.75 -15.30 14.72
C ASN A 226 1.66 -14.30 13.98
N PHE A 227 1.23 -13.04 13.79
CA PHE A 227 2.03 -12.04 13.08
C PHE A 227 3.35 -11.76 13.80
N ALA A 228 4.46 -11.85 13.07
CA ALA A 228 5.81 -11.69 13.59
C ALA A 228 6.25 -10.23 13.81
N GLY A 229 5.42 -9.25 13.43
CA GLY A 229 5.65 -7.82 13.64
C GLY A 229 4.87 -7.25 14.80
N GLU A 230 4.81 -5.91 14.86
CA GLU A 230 3.98 -5.21 15.85
C GLU A 230 2.50 -5.46 15.57
N LYS A 231 1.77 -5.87 16.62
CA LYS A 231 0.34 -6.15 16.48
C LYS A 231 -0.44 -4.87 16.18
N PRO A 232 -1.38 -4.92 15.22
CA PRO A 232 -2.19 -3.76 14.89
C PRO A 232 -3.11 -3.36 16.05
N TYR A 233 -3.33 -2.05 16.21
CA TYR A 233 -4.23 -1.53 17.24
C TYR A 233 -5.70 -1.72 16.90
N ILE A 234 -6.07 -1.71 15.60
CA ILE A 234 -7.47 -1.83 15.17
C ILE A 234 -7.91 -3.29 15.31
N LYS A 235 -8.97 -3.53 16.10
CA LYS A 235 -9.48 -4.87 16.37
C LYS A 235 -10.32 -5.43 15.23
N ASP A 236 -11.15 -4.58 14.62
CA ASP A 236 -12.04 -4.99 13.52
C ASP A 236 -11.77 -4.10 12.31
N PHE A 237 -11.18 -4.67 11.26
CA PHE A 237 -10.82 -3.96 10.06
C PHE A 237 -11.73 -4.41 8.91
N TYR A 238 -12.46 -3.47 8.31
CA TYR A 238 -13.41 -3.78 7.25
C TYR A 238 -13.01 -3.11 5.95
N PHE A 239 -13.03 -3.87 4.85
CA PHE A 239 -13.03 -3.35 3.49
C PHE A 239 -14.45 -3.35 2.97
N ASN A 240 -14.99 -2.17 2.67
CA ASN A 240 -16.34 -1.99 2.14
C ASN A 240 -16.27 -1.68 0.65
N PHE A 241 -16.99 -2.45 -0.17
CA PHE A 241 -16.92 -2.36 -1.62
C PHE A 241 -18.18 -1.71 -2.19
N PHE A 242 -17.98 -0.82 -3.17
CA PHE A 242 -19.01 -0.04 -3.82
C PHE A 242 -18.95 -0.23 -5.34
N GLN A 243 -20.09 -0.32 -5.99
CA GLN A 243 -20.15 -0.49 -7.45
C GLN A 243 -19.88 0.80 -8.21
N ASN A 244 -20.12 1.94 -7.58
CA ASN A 244 -19.93 3.26 -8.17
C ASN A 244 -19.49 4.30 -7.15
N SER A 245 -18.97 5.42 -7.63
CA SER A 245 -18.44 6.50 -6.81
C SER A 245 -19.51 7.25 -6.01
N GLU A 246 -20.75 7.28 -6.48
CA GLU A 246 -21.85 7.94 -5.75
C GLU A 246 -22.19 7.17 -4.48
N ASP A 247 -22.28 5.85 -4.51
CA ASP A 247 -22.54 5.03 -3.33
C ASP A 247 -21.41 5.17 -2.29
N LEU A 248 -20.16 5.22 -2.74
CA LEU A 248 -18.99 5.47 -1.89
C LEU A 248 -19.08 6.87 -1.25
N TYR A 249 -19.42 7.90 -2.04
CA TYR A 249 -19.61 9.26 -1.53
C TYR A 249 -20.70 9.34 -0.47
N GLN A 250 -21.84 8.69 -0.70
CA GLN A 250 -22.94 8.64 0.28
C GLN A 250 -22.53 7.88 1.55
N ALA A 251 -21.75 6.81 1.43
CA ALA A 251 -21.22 6.08 2.58
C ALA A 251 -20.26 6.93 3.41
N LEU A 252 -19.37 7.69 2.75
CA LEU A 252 -18.48 8.64 3.42
C LEU A 252 -19.26 9.75 4.14
N LYS A 253 -20.24 10.36 3.45
CA LYS A 253 -21.10 11.42 4.01
C LYS A 253 -21.90 10.96 5.23
N ARG A 254 -22.29 9.70 5.28
CA ARG A 254 -23.00 9.08 6.40
C ARG A 254 -22.08 8.50 7.47
N HIS A 255 -20.76 8.64 7.32
CA HIS A 255 -19.74 8.03 8.18
C HIS A 255 -19.85 6.49 8.28
N ASN A 256 -20.34 5.84 7.23
CA ASN A 256 -20.37 4.37 7.12
C ASN A 256 -19.00 3.81 6.75
N VAL A 257 -18.12 4.63 6.17
CA VAL A 257 -16.70 4.38 5.98
C VAL A 257 -15.88 5.45 6.68
N ASN A 258 -14.70 5.10 7.15
CA ASN A 258 -13.78 6.00 7.85
C ASN A 258 -12.79 6.67 6.89
N GLY A 259 -12.51 6.02 5.77
CA GLY A 259 -11.61 6.51 4.75
C GLY A 259 -11.76 5.77 3.43
N PHE A 260 -11.08 6.28 2.40
CA PHE A 260 -10.85 5.60 1.14
C PHE A 260 -9.64 6.23 0.44
N GLY A 261 -8.93 5.43 -0.37
CA GLY A 261 -7.87 5.88 -1.24
C GLY A 261 -8.31 5.98 -2.69
N SER A 262 -7.77 6.93 -3.45
CA SER A 262 -7.96 7.01 -4.89
C SER A 262 -6.66 7.45 -5.57
N ALA A 263 -6.23 6.69 -6.57
CA ALA A 263 -5.10 7.07 -7.43
C ALA A 263 -5.51 8.00 -8.58
N THR A 264 -6.82 8.19 -8.80
CA THR A 264 -7.38 9.05 -9.85
C THR A 264 -8.16 10.22 -9.24
N PRO A 265 -8.30 11.34 -9.97
CA PRO A 265 -9.14 12.44 -9.51
C PRO A 265 -10.56 11.96 -9.21
N LEU A 266 -11.09 12.43 -8.09
CA LEU A 266 -12.45 12.07 -7.66
C LEU A 266 -13.51 12.75 -8.55
N SER A 267 -14.59 12.03 -8.83
CA SER A 267 -15.75 12.56 -9.52
C SER A 267 -16.65 13.44 -8.62
N PHE A 268 -16.33 13.53 -7.33
CA PHE A 268 -17.10 14.28 -6.32
C PHE A 268 -16.19 15.15 -5.46
N ASN A 269 -16.77 16.18 -4.82
CA ASN A 269 -16.04 17.11 -3.98
C ASN A 269 -16.18 16.75 -2.49
N LEU A 270 -15.06 16.68 -1.79
CA LEU A 270 -14.97 16.37 -0.35
C LEU A 270 -15.19 17.60 0.55
N SER A 271 -15.06 18.84 0.02
CA SER A 271 -15.03 20.08 0.81
C SER A 271 -16.30 20.39 1.60
N GLY A 272 -17.39 19.64 1.41
CA GLY A 272 -18.66 19.81 2.12
C GLY A 272 -18.94 18.77 3.20
N ILE A 273 -18.05 17.79 3.41
CA ILE A 273 -18.29 16.71 4.34
C ILE A 273 -17.59 17.02 5.67
N LYS A 274 -18.38 17.20 6.73
CA LYS A 274 -17.86 17.51 8.06
C LYS A 274 -17.01 16.36 8.60
N GLY A 275 -15.80 16.68 9.10
CA GLY A 275 -14.91 15.71 9.73
C GLY A 275 -14.11 14.83 8.74
N VAL A 276 -14.10 15.19 7.45
CA VAL A 276 -13.26 14.56 6.43
C VAL A 276 -12.07 15.48 6.14
N THR A 277 -10.87 14.89 6.12
CA THR A 277 -9.63 15.52 5.68
C THR A 277 -9.12 14.82 4.43
N GLU A 278 -8.59 15.59 3.48
CA GLU A 278 -7.93 15.07 2.29
C GLU A 278 -6.42 15.11 2.50
N GLU A 279 -5.78 13.95 2.40
CA GLU A 279 -4.32 13.81 2.47
C GLU A 279 -3.79 13.39 1.10
N LYS A 280 -2.83 14.15 0.57
CA LYS A 280 -2.15 13.85 -0.70
C LYS A 280 -0.90 13.04 -0.42
N LEU A 281 -0.91 11.77 -0.81
CA LEU A 281 0.23 10.89 -0.66
C LEU A 281 1.07 10.91 -1.95
N PRO A 282 2.38 11.20 -1.86
CA PRO A 282 3.26 11.10 -3.01
C PRO A 282 3.41 9.64 -3.43
N MET A 283 2.90 9.30 -4.61
CA MET A 283 3.06 7.97 -5.18
C MET A 283 4.38 7.90 -5.97
N PRO A 284 5.12 6.78 -5.88
CA PRO A 284 6.37 6.59 -6.61
C PRO A 284 6.14 6.21 -8.08
N ASP A 285 5.03 6.66 -8.67
CA ASP A 285 4.66 6.42 -10.05
C ASP A 285 4.88 7.67 -10.90
N TYR A 286 5.25 7.47 -12.16
CA TYR A 286 5.37 8.57 -13.10
C TYR A 286 4.89 8.18 -14.51
N TYR A 287 4.36 9.15 -15.22
CA TYR A 287 4.00 9.00 -16.62
C TYR A 287 5.21 9.41 -17.49
N ALA A 288 5.57 8.56 -18.44
CA ALA A 288 6.67 8.83 -19.36
C ALA A 288 6.33 8.45 -20.79
N VAL A 289 6.88 9.19 -21.74
CA VAL A 289 6.85 8.85 -23.17
C VAL A 289 8.17 8.22 -23.56
N PHE A 290 8.14 6.97 -23.99
CA PHE A 290 9.32 6.23 -24.44
C PHE A 290 9.46 6.28 -25.95
N PHE A 291 10.63 6.73 -26.45
CA PHE A 291 10.93 6.78 -27.87
C PHE A 291 11.51 5.45 -28.36
N ASN A 292 10.69 4.64 -29.03
CA ASN A 292 11.16 3.37 -29.61
C ASN A 292 11.93 3.62 -30.93
N GLN A 293 13.24 3.83 -30.81
CA GLN A 293 14.13 4.09 -31.93
C GLN A 293 14.34 2.91 -32.87
N ASN A 294 14.03 1.69 -32.42
CA ASN A 294 14.12 0.49 -33.25
C ASN A 294 12.88 0.32 -34.13
N SER A 295 11.72 0.68 -33.62
CA SER A 295 10.47 0.60 -34.36
C SER A 295 10.29 1.75 -35.37
N ASN A 296 10.77 2.95 -35.01
CA ASN A 296 10.72 4.11 -35.89
C ASN A 296 12.09 4.77 -36.02
N PRO A 297 12.79 4.59 -37.16
CA PRO A 297 14.11 5.15 -37.40
C PRO A 297 14.18 6.69 -37.30
N LEU A 298 13.07 7.41 -37.54
CA LEU A 298 13.01 8.87 -37.37
C LEU A 298 13.34 9.30 -35.95
N LEU A 299 12.98 8.45 -34.96
CA LEU A 299 13.27 8.70 -33.56
C LEU A 299 14.75 8.53 -33.17
N LYS A 300 15.62 8.07 -34.09
CA LYS A 300 17.08 8.08 -33.90
C LYS A 300 17.66 9.48 -34.02
N ASP A 301 16.99 10.38 -34.75
CA ASP A 301 17.44 11.76 -34.85
C ASP A 301 17.20 12.53 -33.55
N LYS A 302 18.25 13.22 -33.07
CA LYS A 302 18.22 13.97 -31.80
C LYS A 302 17.25 15.15 -31.86
N ASN A 303 17.16 15.83 -33.03
CA ASN A 303 16.32 17.03 -33.18
C ASN A 303 14.83 16.65 -33.16
N ILE A 304 14.46 15.49 -33.71
CA ILE A 304 13.08 14.96 -33.59
C ILE A 304 12.73 14.71 -32.13
N ARG A 305 13.58 14.00 -31.40
CA ARG A 305 13.30 13.74 -29.97
C ARG A 305 13.23 15.00 -29.15
N ALA A 306 14.21 15.93 -29.32
CA ALA A 306 14.22 17.22 -28.63
C ALA A 306 12.97 18.06 -28.99
N GLY A 307 12.62 18.14 -30.27
CA GLY A 307 11.44 18.87 -30.71
C GLY A 307 10.13 18.28 -30.12
N LEU A 308 10.03 16.95 -29.99
CA LEU A 308 8.88 16.32 -29.33
C LEU A 308 8.83 16.62 -27.83
N VAL A 309 9.97 16.63 -27.15
CA VAL A 309 10.06 16.99 -25.72
C VAL A 309 9.65 18.45 -25.50
N SER A 310 10.20 19.38 -26.31
CA SER A 310 9.87 20.82 -26.21
C SER A 310 8.41 21.13 -26.61
N ALA A 311 7.72 20.23 -27.32
CA ALA A 311 6.31 20.38 -27.69
C ALA A 311 5.33 19.97 -26.58
N ILE A 312 5.77 19.27 -25.53
CA ILE A 312 4.90 18.74 -24.48
C ILE A 312 4.77 19.76 -23.34
N ASP A 313 3.60 20.34 -23.21
CA ASP A 313 3.23 21.21 -22.08
C ASP A 313 2.88 20.36 -20.85
N LYS A 314 3.93 19.98 -20.09
CA LYS A 314 3.78 19.17 -18.88
C LYS A 314 2.92 19.87 -17.84
N LYS A 315 3.05 21.20 -17.71
CA LYS A 315 2.28 21.99 -16.76
C LYS A 315 0.79 21.93 -17.06
N ARG A 316 0.41 22.07 -18.32
CA ARG A 316 -0.99 21.96 -18.75
C ARG A 316 -1.56 20.57 -18.49
N ILE A 317 -0.75 19.51 -18.67
CA ILE A 317 -1.17 18.13 -18.34
C ILE A 317 -1.43 18.02 -16.84
N VAL A 318 -0.51 18.48 -15.99
CA VAL A 318 -0.69 18.46 -14.52
C VAL A 318 -1.92 19.26 -14.12
N ASP A 319 -2.07 20.48 -14.59
CA ASP A 319 -3.15 21.38 -14.15
C ASP A 319 -4.51 20.97 -14.68
N LYS A 320 -4.59 20.55 -15.96
CA LYS A 320 -5.89 20.31 -16.64
C LYS A 320 -6.34 18.87 -16.66
N VAL A 321 -5.41 17.93 -16.70
CA VAL A 321 -5.75 16.49 -16.78
C VAL A 321 -5.66 15.84 -15.39
N LEU A 322 -4.63 16.19 -14.61
CA LEU A 322 -4.39 15.59 -13.31
C LEU A 322 -4.89 16.45 -12.13
N GLY A 323 -5.58 17.59 -12.43
CA GLY A 323 -6.18 18.45 -11.40
C GLY A 323 -5.18 19.03 -10.39
N GLY A 324 -3.90 19.17 -10.76
CA GLY A 324 -2.82 19.62 -9.87
C GLY A 324 -2.30 18.53 -8.91
N ASN A 325 -2.70 17.27 -9.11
CA ASN A 325 -2.32 16.15 -8.22
C ASN A 325 -1.07 15.39 -8.68
N ALA A 326 -0.18 16.04 -9.43
CA ALA A 326 1.09 15.47 -9.85
C ALA A 326 2.19 16.54 -9.83
N ALA A 327 3.44 16.10 -9.77
CA ALA A 327 4.61 16.95 -9.93
C ALA A 327 5.24 16.74 -11.32
N ILE A 328 5.80 17.80 -11.89
CA ILE A 328 6.58 17.70 -13.12
C ILE A 328 7.92 17.06 -12.80
N VAL A 329 8.28 15.99 -13.52
CA VAL A 329 9.59 15.34 -13.41
C VAL A 329 10.34 15.44 -14.73
N ASN A 330 11.66 15.70 -14.66
CA ASN A 330 12.52 15.90 -15.83
C ASN A 330 13.53 14.76 -16.03
N ALA A 331 13.64 13.85 -15.07
CA ALA A 331 14.51 12.68 -15.16
C ALA A 331 13.83 11.44 -14.60
N PRO A 332 14.13 10.23 -15.14
CA PRO A 332 13.68 8.99 -14.54
C PRO A 332 14.42 8.78 -13.23
N GLY A 333 13.69 8.50 -12.16
CA GLY A 333 14.26 8.17 -10.84
C GLY A 333 13.47 8.79 -9.70
N PHE A 334 13.43 8.08 -8.56
CA PHE A 334 12.74 8.50 -7.35
C PHE A 334 13.66 9.19 -6.35
N SER A 335 14.77 9.78 -6.79
CA SER A 335 15.64 10.52 -5.88
C SER A 335 14.96 11.81 -5.46
N SER A 336 14.86 11.94 -4.15
CA SER A 336 14.33 13.02 -3.35
C SER A 336 14.56 14.45 -3.93
N THR A 337 13.55 15.29 -3.74
CA THR A 337 13.56 16.77 -3.72
C THR A 337 14.03 17.55 -4.95
N ASP A 338 15.09 17.14 -5.64
CA ASP A 338 15.60 17.89 -6.81
C ASP A 338 14.85 17.59 -8.11
N SER A 339 14.24 16.39 -8.21
CA SER A 339 13.47 15.99 -9.39
C SER A 339 12.01 16.51 -9.37
N MET A 340 11.50 16.88 -8.19
CA MET A 340 10.13 17.40 -8.03
C MET A 340 10.00 18.89 -8.27
N ASN A 341 11.12 19.63 -8.33
CA ASN A 341 11.16 21.04 -8.65
C ASN A 341 11.49 21.28 -10.14
N GLY A 342 11.03 20.38 -11.02
CA GLY A 342 11.14 20.57 -12.45
C GLY A 342 10.47 21.88 -12.85
N ASN A 343 11.25 22.91 -13.12
CA ASN A 343 10.76 24.06 -13.84
C ASN A 343 10.23 23.58 -15.19
N ASP A 344 9.10 24.10 -15.62
CA ASP A 344 8.46 23.89 -16.93
C ASP A 344 9.31 24.43 -18.10
N SER A 345 10.63 24.54 -17.87
CA SER A 345 11.58 25.17 -18.78
C SER A 345 11.77 24.43 -20.10
N ASP A 346 11.31 23.18 -20.20
CA ASP A 346 11.47 22.37 -21.40
C ASP A 346 10.36 22.59 -22.43
N TYR A 347 9.23 23.19 -22.06
CA TYR A 347 8.14 23.48 -22.99
C TYR A 347 8.45 24.77 -23.79
N ASN A 348 8.71 24.62 -25.08
CA ASN A 348 8.93 25.71 -25.99
C ASN A 348 8.43 25.35 -27.40
N GLN A 349 7.22 25.82 -27.72
CA GLN A 349 6.60 25.52 -28.99
C GLN A 349 7.36 26.04 -30.21
N ASP A 350 8.04 27.19 -30.11
CA ASP A 350 8.78 27.76 -31.21
C ASP A 350 10.09 27.01 -31.44
N GLU A 351 10.79 26.62 -30.39
CA GLU A 351 11.95 25.74 -30.46
C GLU A 351 11.55 24.36 -31.05
N ALA A 352 10.45 23.77 -30.60
CA ALA A 352 9.93 22.54 -31.16
C ALA A 352 9.71 22.64 -32.66
N LYS A 353 9.06 23.72 -33.13
CA LYS A 353 8.85 23.99 -34.58
C LYS A 353 10.17 24.10 -35.32
N GLN A 354 11.13 24.86 -34.77
CA GLN A 354 12.46 25.06 -35.41
C GLN A 354 13.20 23.73 -35.55
N LEU A 355 13.24 22.89 -34.51
CA LEU A 355 13.91 21.60 -34.53
C LEU A 355 13.28 20.65 -35.55
N ILE A 356 11.94 20.59 -35.60
CA ILE A 356 11.20 19.77 -36.55
C ILE A 356 11.39 20.28 -38.00
N MET A 357 11.38 21.61 -38.21
CA MET A 357 11.64 22.18 -39.51
C MET A 357 13.08 21.94 -40.00
N ALA A 358 14.07 22.09 -39.13
CA ALA A 358 15.45 21.76 -39.46
C ALA A 358 15.63 20.31 -39.91
N PHE A 359 14.96 19.38 -39.23
CA PHE A 359 14.92 17.97 -39.64
C PHE A 359 14.25 17.79 -41.02
N LYS A 360 13.08 18.39 -41.25
CA LYS A 360 12.36 18.31 -42.55
C LYS A 360 13.23 18.83 -43.71
N THR A 361 13.87 20.00 -43.55
CA THR A 361 14.73 20.57 -44.56
C THR A 361 15.89 19.61 -44.90
N LYS A 362 16.51 19.00 -43.89
CA LYS A 362 17.59 18.02 -44.07
C LYS A 362 17.13 16.76 -44.80
N ASN A 363 15.88 16.34 -44.60
CA ASN A 363 15.32 15.11 -45.17
C ASN A 363 14.34 15.37 -46.31
N LYS A 364 14.59 16.34 -47.17
CA LYS A 364 13.83 16.65 -48.39
C LYS A 364 12.33 16.83 -48.17
N ASN A 365 11.92 17.31 -46.98
CA ASN A 365 10.52 17.53 -46.57
C ASN A 365 9.64 16.26 -46.57
N GLU A 366 10.25 15.10 -46.35
CA GLU A 366 9.46 13.86 -46.18
C GLU A 366 8.48 13.96 -44.98
N PRO A 367 7.31 13.33 -45.07
CA PRO A 367 6.34 13.38 -44.00
C PRO A 367 6.88 12.67 -42.73
N ILE A 368 6.65 13.28 -41.56
CA ILE A 368 7.00 12.72 -40.27
C ILE A 368 5.77 11.97 -39.74
N ASN A 369 5.84 10.66 -39.75
CA ASN A 369 4.79 9.80 -39.20
C ASN A 369 5.25 9.21 -37.86
N ILE A 370 4.53 9.52 -36.79
CA ILE A 370 4.79 9.01 -35.42
C ILE A 370 3.51 8.43 -34.88
N THR A 371 3.60 7.22 -34.34
CA THR A 371 2.48 6.54 -33.69
C THR A 371 2.69 6.61 -32.19
N LEU A 372 1.69 7.09 -31.44
CA LEU A 372 1.63 7.03 -29.98
C LEU A 372 0.80 5.81 -29.59
N THR A 373 1.44 4.88 -28.86
CA THR A 373 0.75 3.73 -28.26
C THR A 373 0.56 4.01 -26.79
N VAL A 374 -0.66 3.86 -26.30
CA VAL A 374 -1.03 4.00 -24.88
C VAL A 374 -1.63 2.70 -24.40
N PRO A 375 -1.44 2.33 -23.10
CA PRO A 375 -2.18 1.22 -22.50
C PRO A 375 -3.70 1.51 -22.57
N GLU A 376 -4.51 0.49 -22.75
CA GLU A 376 -5.95 0.58 -22.47
C GLU A 376 -6.13 0.72 -20.94
N VAL A 377 -6.90 1.70 -20.51
CA VAL A 377 -7.20 2.01 -19.10
C VAL A 377 -8.54 1.38 -18.73
#